data_c8676a031de266bf2d64b1583db903a2
#
_entry.id   c8676a031de266bf2d64b1583db903a2
#
_cell.length_a   1.000
_cell.length_b   1.000
_cell.length_c   1.000
_cell.angle_alpha   90.00
_cell.angle_beta   90.00
_cell.angle_gamma   90.00
#
_symmetry.space_group_name_H-M   'P 1'
#
loop_
_entity.id
_entity.type
_entity.pdbx_description
1 polymer ?
#
loop_
_entity_poly.entity_id
_entity_poly.type
_entity_poly.pdbx_seq_one_letter_code
_entity_poly.pdbx_strand_id
1 'polypeptide(L)'
;SAGKAAYGKEQRRRRAELRAKIKACEDEMEACGAREVELDNEINSPEVYNDPDLLRQKSDELSDLRFHQEELFAAWEAAMEEQESYEQSQQTEE
;
A
#
# COMPACT_ATOMS: atom_id res chain seq x y z
N SER A 1 9.81 12.19 -35.27
CA SER A 1 11.22 11.82 -35.11
C SER A 1 11.41 10.71 -34.09
N ALA A 2 12.52 9.99 -34.15
CA ALA A 2 12.85 8.92 -33.24
C ALA A 2 12.97 9.42 -31.80
N GLY A 3 13.53 10.63 -31.60
CA GLY A 3 13.68 11.23 -30.27
C GLY A 3 12.34 11.55 -29.61
N LYS A 4 11.38 12.05 -30.38
CA LYS A 4 10.03 12.36 -29.89
C LYS A 4 9.28 11.09 -29.50
N ALA A 5 9.39 10.04 -30.30
CA ALA A 5 8.77 8.75 -30.03
C ALA A 5 9.36 8.10 -28.76
N ALA A 6 10.69 8.18 -28.59
CA ALA A 6 11.38 7.67 -27.41
C ALA A 6 10.96 8.41 -26.15
N TYR A 7 10.82 9.73 -26.23
CA TYR A 7 10.37 10.56 -25.10
C TYR A 7 8.95 10.18 -24.67
N GLY A 8 8.03 10.04 -25.64
CA GLY A 8 6.66 9.64 -25.34
C GLY A 8 6.57 8.25 -24.72
N LYS A 9 7.41 7.31 -25.16
CA LYS A 9 7.49 5.96 -24.62
C LYS A 9 7.95 5.99 -23.15
N GLU A 10 8.98 6.79 -22.85
CA GLU A 10 9.48 6.94 -21.48
C GLU A 10 8.43 7.55 -20.55
N GLN A 11 7.69 8.56 -21.02
CA GLN A 11 6.61 9.16 -20.24
C GLN A 11 5.53 8.13 -19.92
N ARG A 12 5.10 7.34 -20.89
CA ARG A 12 4.08 6.31 -20.69
C ARG A 12 4.58 5.23 -19.71
N ARG A 13 5.83 4.83 -19.84
CA ARG A 13 6.45 3.85 -18.94
C ARG A 13 6.48 4.38 -17.51
N ARG A 14 6.93 5.61 -17.33
CA ARG A 14 7.02 6.23 -15.99
C ARG A 14 5.64 6.36 -15.34
N ARG A 15 4.65 6.81 -16.11
CA ARG A 15 3.28 6.91 -15.60
C ARG A 15 2.72 5.55 -15.18
N ALA A 16 2.99 4.52 -15.98
CA ALA A 16 2.56 3.15 -15.66
C ALA A 16 3.22 2.62 -14.39
N GLU A 17 4.51 2.89 -14.20
CA GLU A 17 5.24 2.50 -12.99
C GLU A 17 4.65 3.16 -11.75
N LEU A 18 4.34 4.45 -11.83
CA LEU A 18 3.77 5.21 -10.71
C LEU A 18 2.36 4.70 -10.36
N ARG A 19 1.53 4.46 -11.37
CA ARG A 19 0.20 3.88 -11.15
C ARG A 19 0.28 2.50 -10.50
N ALA A 20 1.21 1.67 -10.96
CA ALA A 20 1.39 0.32 -10.43
C ALA A 20 1.84 0.34 -8.97
N LYS A 21 2.72 1.29 -8.62
CA LYS A 21 3.21 1.47 -7.25
C LYS A 21 2.07 1.86 -6.30
N ILE A 22 1.24 2.81 -6.73
CA ILE A 22 0.06 3.24 -5.97
C ILE A 22 -0.92 2.08 -5.78
N LYS A 23 -1.23 1.40 -6.88
CA LYS A 23 -2.15 0.26 -6.84
C LYS A 23 -1.65 -0.86 -5.93
N ALA A 24 -0.36 -1.17 -5.98
CA ALA A 24 0.23 -2.20 -5.12
C ALA A 24 0.05 -1.86 -3.64
N CYS A 25 0.26 -0.59 -3.26
CA CYS A 25 0.02 -0.13 -1.89
C CYS A 25 -1.45 -0.27 -1.51
N GLU A 26 -2.35 0.15 -2.40
CA GLU A 26 -3.80 0.10 -2.15
C GLU A 26 -4.31 -1.33 -2.01
N ASP A 27 -3.84 -2.24 -2.87
CA ASP A 27 -4.23 -3.65 -2.82
C ASP A 27 -3.76 -4.30 -1.51
N GLU A 28 -2.55 -3.99 -1.09
CA GLU A 28 -2.01 -4.53 0.16
C GLU A 28 -2.68 -3.93 1.39
N MET A 29 -3.01 -2.63 1.36
CA MET A 29 -3.79 -1.98 2.43
C MET A 29 -5.16 -2.64 2.58
N GLU A 30 -5.82 -2.96 1.47
CA GLU A 30 -7.10 -3.65 1.49
C GLU A 30 -6.98 -5.04 2.10
N ALA A 31 -5.96 -5.80 1.70
CA ALA A 31 -5.72 -7.15 2.26
C ALA A 31 -5.43 -7.09 3.77
N CYS A 32 -4.64 -6.11 4.21
CA CYS A 32 -4.36 -5.89 5.63
C CYS A 32 -5.63 -5.54 6.40
N GLY A 33 -6.49 -4.70 5.84
CA GLY A 33 -7.76 -4.33 6.46
C GLY A 33 -8.67 -5.52 6.65
N ALA A 34 -8.75 -6.41 5.66
CA ALA A 34 -9.53 -7.63 5.74
C ALA A 34 -8.98 -8.56 6.84
N ARG A 35 -7.65 -8.70 6.91
CA ARG A 35 -7.03 -9.53 7.96
C ARG A 35 -7.24 -8.94 9.35
N GLU A 36 -7.22 -7.61 9.47
CA GLU A 36 -7.49 -6.95 10.74
C GLU A 36 -8.89 -7.29 11.27
N VAL A 37 -9.90 -7.28 10.40
CA VAL A 37 -11.26 -7.66 10.77
C VAL A 37 -11.32 -9.12 11.23
N GLU A 38 -10.65 -10.02 10.53
CA GLU A 38 -10.58 -11.43 10.90
C GLU A 38 -9.94 -11.61 12.29
N LEU A 39 -8.81 -10.93 12.53
CA LEU A 39 -8.10 -11.01 13.81
C LEU A 39 -8.95 -10.46 14.96
N ASP A 40 -9.62 -9.33 14.74
CA ASP A 40 -10.52 -8.77 15.75
C ASP A 40 -11.63 -9.75 16.11
N ASN A 41 -12.21 -10.42 15.12
CA ASN A 41 -13.24 -11.44 15.36
C ASN A 41 -12.67 -12.65 16.10
N GLU A 42 -11.49 -13.13 15.71
CA GLU A 42 -10.82 -14.27 16.35
C GLU A 42 -10.49 -13.97 17.81
N ILE A 43 -9.93 -12.81 18.09
CA ILE A 43 -9.55 -12.38 19.45
C ILE A 43 -10.78 -12.29 20.37
N ASN A 44 -11.92 -11.93 19.81
CA ASN A 44 -13.17 -11.81 20.56
C ASN A 44 -13.92 -13.14 20.71
N SER A 45 -13.38 -14.23 20.18
CA SER A 45 -13.99 -15.56 20.35
C SER A 45 -13.48 -16.23 21.63
N PRO A 46 -14.34 -16.99 22.36
CA PRO A 46 -13.92 -17.66 23.58
C PRO A 46 -12.78 -18.65 23.40
N GLU A 47 -12.70 -19.28 22.24
CA GLU A 47 -11.62 -20.22 21.90
C GLU A 47 -10.25 -19.56 21.94
N VAL A 48 -10.19 -18.28 21.60
CA VAL A 48 -8.95 -17.53 21.58
C VAL A 48 -8.72 -16.80 22.90
N TYR A 49 -9.70 -16.01 23.37
CA TYR A 49 -9.44 -15.19 24.55
C TYR A 49 -9.32 -16.00 25.86
N ASN A 50 -9.79 -17.27 25.87
CA ASN A 50 -9.60 -18.17 27.01
C ASN A 50 -8.30 -18.98 26.92
N ASP A 51 -7.54 -18.84 25.83
CA ASP A 51 -6.25 -19.49 25.63
C ASP A 51 -5.15 -18.40 25.64
N PRO A 52 -4.39 -18.28 26.77
CA PRO A 52 -3.41 -17.20 26.89
C PRO A 52 -2.34 -17.18 25.79
N ASP A 53 -1.86 -18.35 25.37
CA ASP A 53 -0.82 -18.43 24.34
C ASP A 53 -1.37 -18.03 22.96
N LEU A 54 -2.57 -18.52 22.65
CA LEU A 54 -3.21 -18.19 21.36
C LEU A 54 -3.61 -16.71 21.33
N LEU A 55 -4.11 -16.19 22.43
CA LEU A 55 -4.45 -14.76 22.54
C LEU A 55 -3.22 -13.89 22.30
N ARG A 56 -2.08 -14.25 22.90
CA ARG A 56 -0.83 -13.50 22.69
C ARG A 56 -0.41 -13.56 21.21
N GLN A 57 -0.45 -14.76 20.62
CA GLN A 57 -0.06 -14.93 19.22
C GLN A 57 -0.90 -14.07 18.29
N LYS A 58 -2.22 -14.07 18.47
CA LYS A 58 -3.13 -13.29 17.65
C LYS A 58 -2.97 -11.78 17.90
N SER A 59 -2.76 -11.38 19.15
CA SER A 59 -2.53 -9.98 19.52
C SER A 59 -1.23 -9.45 18.93
N ASP A 60 -0.17 -10.26 18.91
CA ASP A 60 1.10 -9.88 18.30
C ASP A 60 0.95 -9.74 16.79
N GLU A 61 0.22 -10.66 16.16
CA GLU A 61 -0.06 -10.56 14.72
C GLU A 61 -0.81 -9.28 14.40
N LEU A 62 -1.81 -8.92 15.21
CA LEU A 62 -2.58 -7.69 15.03
C LEU A 62 -1.71 -6.45 15.18
N SER A 63 -0.83 -6.43 16.17
CA SER A 63 0.11 -5.33 16.40
C SER A 63 1.06 -5.15 15.22
N ASP A 64 1.64 -6.25 14.73
CA ASP A 64 2.54 -6.23 13.56
C ASP A 64 1.79 -5.76 12.31
N LEU A 65 0.56 -6.21 12.15
CA LEU A 65 -0.28 -5.83 11.01
C LEU A 65 -0.56 -4.32 11.01
N ARG A 66 -0.88 -3.76 12.18
CA ARG A 66 -1.14 -2.32 12.32
C ARG A 66 0.10 -1.49 12.02
N PHE A 67 1.26 -1.96 12.45
CA PHE A 67 2.52 -1.29 12.11
C PHE A 67 2.76 -1.32 10.60
N HIS A 68 2.53 -2.47 9.98
CA HIS A 68 2.67 -2.62 8.53
C HIS A 68 1.69 -1.72 7.76
N GLN A 69 0.47 -1.56 8.26
CA GLN A 69 -0.51 -0.65 7.66
C GLN A 69 -0.02 0.80 7.68
N GLU A 70 0.65 1.22 8.76
CA GLU A 70 1.25 2.56 8.84
C GLU A 70 2.35 2.74 7.80
N GLU A 71 3.20 1.73 7.63
CA GLU A 71 4.24 1.74 6.60
C GLU A 71 3.67 1.82 5.19
N LEU A 72 2.61 1.06 4.94
CA LEU A 72 1.92 1.07 3.63
C LEU A 72 1.28 2.41 3.34
N PHE A 73 0.68 3.03 4.34
CA PHE A 73 0.07 4.35 4.18
C PHE A 73 1.14 5.39 3.84
N ALA A 74 2.28 5.36 4.51
CA ALA A 74 3.39 6.26 4.22
C ALA A 74 3.94 6.05 2.80
N ALA A 75 4.07 4.78 2.39
CA ALA A 75 4.52 4.44 1.04
C ALA A 75 3.51 4.91 -0.02
N TRP A 76 2.22 4.76 0.27
CA TRP A 76 1.15 5.22 -0.61
C TRP A 76 1.18 6.74 -0.77
N GLU A 77 1.31 7.48 0.35
CA GLU A 77 1.41 8.95 0.30
C GLU A 77 2.62 9.40 -0.53
N ALA A 78 3.77 8.75 -0.32
CA ALA A 78 4.99 9.08 -1.06
C ALA A 78 4.81 8.81 -2.57
N ALA A 79 4.15 7.71 -2.92
CA ALA A 79 3.89 7.38 -4.32
C ALA A 79 2.92 8.37 -4.98
N MET A 80 1.90 8.82 -4.23
CA MET A 80 0.95 9.82 -4.71
C MET A 80 1.65 11.17 -4.96
N GLU A 81 2.52 11.58 -4.05
CA GLU A 81 3.32 12.80 -4.20
C GLU A 81 4.26 12.71 -5.39
N GLU A 82 4.90 11.56 -5.57
CA GLU A 82 5.80 11.32 -6.70
C GLU A 82 5.04 11.42 -8.03
N GLN A 83 3.83 10.86 -8.09
CA GLN A 83 2.97 10.94 -9.27
C GLN A 83 2.59 12.39 -9.56
N GLU A 84 2.16 13.13 -8.56
CA GLU A 84 1.79 14.53 -8.71
C GLU A 84 2.97 15.38 -9.16
N SER A 85 4.14 15.19 -8.55
CA SER A 85 5.36 15.91 -8.93
C SER A 85 5.75 15.61 -10.37
N TYR A 86 5.62 14.36 -10.79
CA TYR A 86 5.92 13.97 -12.17
C TYR A 86 4.97 14.67 -13.16
N GLU A 87 3.67 14.69 -12.88
CA GLU A 87 2.69 15.33 -13.76
C GLU A 87 2.92 16.85 -13.84
N GLN A 88 3.25 17.48 -12.73
CA GLN A 88 3.58 18.91 -12.71
C GLN A 88 4.82 19.20 -13.55
N SER A 89 5.85 18.37 -13.47
CA SER A 89 7.06 18.54 -14.27
C SER A 89 6.79 18.39 -15.76
N GLN A 90 5.86 17.51 -16.15
CA GLN A 90 5.46 17.33 -17.55
C GLN A 90 4.70 18.55 -18.07
N GLN A 91 3.86 19.17 -17.26
CA GLN A 91 3.13 20.39 -17.61
C GLN A 91 4.09 21.55 -17.81
N THR A 92 5.12 21.67 -17.00
CA THR A 92 6.11 22.74 -17.09
C THR A 92 6.96 22.63 -18.36
N GLU A 93 7.22 21.41 -18.84
CA GLU A 93 7.99 21.17 -20.05
C GLU A 93 7.22 21.41 -21.35
N GLU A 94 5.90 21.45 -21.28
CA GLU A 94 5.05 21.74 -22.43
C GLU A 94 4.96 23.25 -22.68
#